data_84b41b21eec8c6d06ac99f4612e321aa
#
_entry.id   84b41b21eec8c6d06ac99f4612e321aa
#
_cell.length_a   1.000
_cell.length_b   1.000
_cell.length_c   1.000
_cell.angle_alpha   90.00
_cell.angle_beta   90.00
_cell.angle_gamma   90.00
#
_symmetry.space_group_name_H-M   'P 1'
#
loop_
_entity.id
_entity.type
_entity.pdbx_description
1 polymer ?
#
loop_
_entity_poly.entity_id
_entity_poly.type
_entity_poly.pdbx_seq_one_letter_code
_entity_poly.pdbx_strand_id
1 'polypeptide(L)'
;MTPEEIAELLESSGGAFASLLRALSPEAASWHPAEGEWCVNECVGHVIEAEKRGFAGRIRIMLGEDNPHLLTWDQVSVARHRRDCERRPDQLLDELTPVRRESVELVRSLKPEQLARPGNHPEVGPLTVGDVMHEWVHHDGNHLRQALANVQAYVWPKMGNARRFSSG
;
A
#
# COMPACT_ATOMS: atom_id res chain seq x y z
N MET A 1 12.49 -2.99 -14.36
CA MET A 1 11.51 -4.12 -14.28
C MET A 1 10.47 -3.94 -15.36
N THR A 2 9.98 -5.02 -15.95
CA THR A 2 8.89 -5.02 -16.92
C THR A 2 7.54 -4.78 -16.22
N PRO A 3 6.49 -4.34 -16.95
CA PRO A 3 5.14 -4.25 -16.39
C PRO A 3 4.64 -5.57 -15.80
N GLU A 4 4.97 -6.71 -16.42
CA GLU A 4 4.57 -8.02 -15.91
C GLU A 4 5.24 -8.35 -14.56
N GLU A 5 6.57 -8.15 -14.44
CA GLU A 5 7.28 -8.34 -13.17
C GLU A 5 6.72 -7.44 -12.05
N ILE A 6 6.39 -6.20 -12.36
CA ILE A 6 5.78 -5.28 -11.39
C ILE A 6 4.37 -5.74 -11.01
N ALA A 7 3.56 -6.15 -11.97
CA ALA A 7 2.22 -6.66 -11.72
C ALA A 7 2.24 -7.90 -10.80
N GLU A 8 3.16 -8.83 -11.02
CA GLU A 8 3.35 -10.01 -10.16
C GLU A 8 3.77 -9.61 -8.72
N LEU A 9 4.62 -8.61 -8.56
CA LEU A 9 5.01 -8.10 -7.24
C LEU A 9 3.84 -7.41 -6.53
N LEU A 10 3.03 -6.63 -7.23
CA LEU A 10 1.83 -6.00 -6.69
C LEU A 10 0.77 -7.05 -6.31
N GLU A 11 0.61 -8.10 -7.11
CA GLU A 11 -0.27 -9.22 -6.78
C GLU A 11 0.20 -9.96 -5.53
N SER A 12 1.51 -10.21 -5.42
CA SER A 12 2.14 -10.85 -4.26
C SER A 12 1.98 -10.00 -2.98
N SER A 13 2.28 -8.70 -3.03
CA SER A 13 2.13 -7.81 -1.87
C SER A 13 0.66 -7.67 -1.46
N GLY A 14 -0.26 -7.55 -2.42
CA GLY A 14 -1.70 -7.55 -2.18
C GLY A 14 -2.17 -8.85 -1.51
N GLY A 15 -1.67 -9.99 -1.95
CA GLY A 15 -1.91 -11.30 -1.33
C GLY A 15 -1.40 -11.39 0.11
N ALA A 16 -0.24 -10.80 0.40
CA ALA A 16 0.33 -10.75 1.74
C ALA A 16 -0.53 -9.88 2.68
N PHE A 17 -0.95 -8.67 2.27
CA PHE A 17 -1.89 -7.85 3.04
C PHE A 17 -3.22 -8.58 3.28
N ALA A 18 -3.78 -9.20 2.25
CA ALA A 18 -5.00 -9.98 2.38
C ALA A 18 -4.87 -11.15 3.37
N SER A 19 -3.71 -11.82 3.39
CA SER A 19 -3.42 -12.90 4.32
C SER A 19 -3.33 -12.40 5.76
N LEU A 20 -2.71 -11.24 6.00
CA LEU A 20 -2.68 -10.61 7.32
C LEU A 20 -4.09 -10.26 7.81
N LEU A 21 -4.91 -9.61 6.96
CA LEU A 21 -6.28 -9.25 7.32
C LEU A 21 -7.16 -10.47 7.65
N ARG A 22 -6.94 -11.61 6.97
CA ARG A 22 -7.68 -12.85 7.27
C ARG A 22 -7.23 -13.52 8.57
N ALA A 23 -5.95 -13.39 8.92
CA ALA A 23 -5.35 -14.09 10.06
C ALA A 23 -5.54 -13.33 11.38
N LEU A 24 -5.66 -12.01 11.34
CA LEU A 24 -5.71 -11.18 12.54
C LEU A 24 -7.14 -11.05 13.08
N SER A 25 -7.25 -11.14 14.42
CA SER A 25 -8.49 -10.71 15.09
C SER A 25 -8.68 -9.20 14.94
N PRO A 26 -9.92 -8.69 15.05
CA PRO A 26 -10.17 -7.25 15.04
C PRO A 26 -9.32 -6.48 16.07
N GLU A 27 -9.14 -7.03 17.27
CA GLU A 27 -8.29 -6.47 18.31
C GLU A 27 -6.82 -6.34 17.88
N ALA A 28 -6.25 -7.40 17.31
CA ALA A 28 -4.86 -7.40 16.86
C ALA A 28 -4.63 -6.47 15.65
N ALA A 29 -5.60 -6.39 14.74
CA ALA A 29 -5.52 -5.55 13.56
C ALA A 29 -5.67 -4.04 13.85
N SER A 30 -6.39 -3.68 14.93
CA SER A 30 -6.59 -2.29 15.38
C SER A 30 -5.63 -1.87 16.50
N TRP A 31 -4.71 -2.76 16.92
CA TRP A 31 -3.76 -2.46 17.98
C TRP A 31 -2.64 -1.54 17.48
N HIS A 32 -2.35 -0.47 18.22
CA HIS A 32 -1.26 0.46 17.93
C HIS A 32 0.01 0.08 18.68
N PRO A 33 1.18 0.01 18.00
CA PRO A 33 2.44 -0.33 18.65
C PRO A 33 2.93 0.77 19.60
N ALA A 34 2.61 2.03 19.32
CA ALA A 34 2.87 3.20 20.15
C ALA A 34 1.88 4.33 19.82
N GLU A 35 1.86 5.36 20.67
CA GLU A 35 1.06 6.56 20.41
C GLU A 35 1.48 7.24 19.10
N GLY A 36 0.52 7.50 18.22
CA GLY A 36 0.75 8.13 16.91
C GLY A 36 1.22 7.17 15.80
N GLU A 37 1.54 5.93 16.13
CA GLU A 37 1.88 4.91 15.14
C GLU A 37 0.60 4.25 14.59
N TRP A 38 0.63 3.87 13.32
CA TRP A 38 -0.51 3.24 12.65
C TRP A 38 -0.69 1.79 13.08
N CYS A 39 -1.94 1.37 13.28
CA CYS A 39 -2.32 -0.03 13.39
C CYS A 39 -2.27 -0.73 11.99
N VAL A 40 -2.41 -2.06 11.95
CA VAL A 40 -2.41 -2.82 10.67
C VAL A 40 -3.53 -2.36 9.75
N ASN A 41 -4.74 -2.10 10.29
CA ASN A 41 -5.86 -1.63 9.50
C ASN A 41 -5.59 -0.27 8.84
N GLU A 42 -4.94 0.67 9.54
CA GLU A 42 -4.55 1.97 8.99
C GLU A 42 -3.47 1.83 7.91
N CYS A 43 -2.48 0.96 8.11
CA CYS A 43 -1.50 0.65 7.08
C CYS A 43 -2.17 0.16 5.79
N VAL A 44 -3.12 -0.77 5.88
CA VAL A 44 -3.83 -1.28 4.70
C VAL A 44 -4.75 -0.20 4.10
N GLY A 45 -5.45 0.56 4.91
CA GLY A 45 -6.29 1.67 4.44
C GLY A 45 -5.48 2.72 3.68
N HIS A 46 -4.27 3.03 4.16
CA HIS A 46 -3.34 3.90 3.44
C HIS A 46 -2.89 3.31 2.10
N VAL A 47 -2.54 2.03 2.05
CA VAL A 47 -2.19 1.34 0.80
C VAL A 47 -3.33 1.43 -0.21
N ILE A 48 -4.58 1.21 0.20
CA ILE A 48 -5.76 1.34 -0.67
C ILE A 48 -5.90 2.76 -1.26
N GLU A 49 -5.73 3.80 -0.44
CA GLU A 49 -5.84 5.18 -0.91
C GLU A 49 -4.65 5.61 -1.78
N ALA A 50 -3.44 5.19 -1.42
CA ALA A 50 -2.25 5.43 -2.22
C ALA A 50 -2.37 4.77 -3.60
N GLU A 51 -2.94 3.57 -3.67
CA GLU A 51 -3.21 2.86 -4.92
C GLU A 51 -4.19 3.62 -5.81
N LYS A 52 -5.32 4.06 -5.24
CA LYS A 52 -6.35 4.80 -5.98
C LYS A 52 -5.87 6.17 -6.46
N ARG A 53 -5.19 6.94 -5.61
CA ARG A 53 -4.83 8.34 -5.84
C ARG A 53 -3.39 8.52 -6.33
N GLY A 54 -2.47 7.81 -5.69
CA GLY A 54 -1.02 7.98 -5.86
C GLY A 54 -0.46 7.21 -7.03
N PHE A 55 -0.91 5.98 -7.26
CA PHE A 55 -0.33 5.08 -8.25
C PHE A 55 -1.23 4.86 -9.46
N ALA A 56 -2.22 3.98 -9.37
CA ALA A 56 -3.13 3.72 -10.49
C ALA A 56 -3.84 4.99 -10.97
N GLY A 57 -4.23 5.89 -10.06
CA GLY A 57 -4.83 7.17 -10.40
C GLY A 57 -3.92 8.05 -11.23
N ARG A 58 -2.65 8.22 -10.81
CA ARG A 58 -1.65 9.01 -11.56
C ARG A 58 -1.32 8.39 -12.90
N ILE A 59 -1.13 7.06 -12.96
CA ILE A 59 -0.88 6.36 -14.22
C ILE A 59 -2.02 6.62 -15.22
N ARG A 60 -3.29 6.53 -14.80
CA ARG A 60 -4.45 6.79 -15.68
C ARG A 60 -4.44 8.24 -16.22
N ILE A 61 -4.12 9.22 -15.36
CA ILE A 61 -3.99 10.62 -15.77
C ILE A 61 -2.86 10.78 -16.80
N MET A 62 -1.67 10.22 -16.52
CA MET A 62 -0.51 10.31 -17.42
C MET A 62 -0.71 9.58 -18.74
N LEU A 63 -1.58 8.58 -18.80
CA LEU A 63 -1.95 7.91 -20.04
C LEU A 63 -2.97 8.72 -20.86
N GLY A 64 -3.82 9.48 -20.21
CA GLY A 64 -4.90 10.26 -20.86
C GLY A 64 -4.50 11.66 -21.28
N GLU A 65 -3.48 12.25 -20.69
CA GLU A 65 -3.09 13.66 -20.89
C GLU A 65 -1.62 13.79 -21.27
N ASP A 66 -1.25 14.88 -21.95
CA ASP A 66 0.14 15.21 -22.28
C ASP A 66 0.80 15.97 -21.13
N ASN A 67 1.80 15.34 -20.49
CA ASN A 67 2.57 15.93 -19.39
C ASN A 67 1.72 16.63 -18.31
N PRO A 68 0.74 15.92 -17.71
CA PRO A 68 -0.23 16.50 -16.79
C PRO A 68 0.45 16.98 -15.49
N HIS A 69 -0.19 17.97 -14.86
CA HIS A 69 0.09 18.29 -13.45
C HIS A 69 -0.59 17.29 -12.55
N LEU A 70 0.24 16.52 -11.81
CA LEU A 70 -0.24 15.52 -10.86
C LEU A 70 -0.60 16.19 -9.52
N LEU A 71 -1.72 15.76 -8.93
CA LEU A 71 -2.18 16.31 -7.67
C LEU A 71 -1.50 15.63 -6.48
N THR A 72 -1.23 16.43 -5.45
CA THR A 72 -0.94 15.92 -4.10
C THR A 72 -2.25 15.62 -3.37
N TRP A 73 -2.15 14.82 -2.33
CA TRP A 73 -3.27 14.56 -1.42
C TRP A 73 -2.76 14.50 0.02
N ASP A 74 -3.57 15.00 0.93
CA ASP A 74 -3.25 15.01 2.37
C ASP A 74 -3.49 13.62 2.95
N GLN A 75 -2.42 12.84 3.08
CA GLN A 75 -2.45 11.47 3.60
C GLN A 75 -2.95 11.42 5.03
N VAL A 76 -2.58 12.40 5.86
CA VAL A 76 -2.99 12.46 7.27
C VAL A 76 -4.48 12.73 7.40
N SER A 77 -4.98 13.70 6.64
CA SER A 77 -6.42 14.01 6.61
C SER A 77 -7.24 12.83 6.11
N VAL A 78 -6.80 12.16 5.03
CA VAL A 78 -7.47 10.98 4.49
C VAL A 78 -7.49 9.84 5.51
N ALA A 79 -6.36 9.51 6.14
CA ALA A 79 -6.28 8.47 7.16
C ALA A 79 -7.25 8.74 8.34
N ARG A 80 -7.31 9.99 8.81
CA ARG A 80 -8.26 10.40 9.87
C ARG A 80 -9.73 10.22 9.47
N HIS A 81 -10.08 10.59 8.22
CA HIS A 81 -11.46 10.45 7.74
C HIS A 81 -11.86 8.99 7.51
N ARG A 82 -10.92 8.15 7.11
CA ARG A 82 -11.17 6.73 6.89
C ARG A 82 -11.52 5.97 8.16
N ARG A 83 -10.92 6.33 9.31
CA ARG A 83 -11.13 5.68 10.61
C ARG A 83 -10.93 4.16 10.54
N ASP A 84 -9.90 3.70 9.84
CA ASP A 84 -9.71 2.29 9.53
C ASP A 84 -9.47 1.42 10.77
N CYS A 85 -8.94 1.97 11.87
CA CYS A 85 -8.83 1.27 13.14
C CYS A 85 -10.18 0.83 13.74
N GLU A 86 -11.28 1.49 13.36
CA GLU A 86 -12.62 1.14 13.84
C GLU A 86 -13.33 0.11 12.93
N ARG A 87 -12.71 -0.22 11.81
CA ARG A 87 -13.24 -1.18 10.84
C ARG A 87 -12.78 -2.59 11.17
N ARG A 88 -13.59 -3.57 10.77
CA ARG A 88 -13.17 -4.96 10.83
C ARG A 88 -12.21 -5.28 9.67
N PRO A 89 -11.24 -6.19 9.87
CA PRO A 89 -10.30 -6.58 8.82
C PRO A 89 -10.95 -7.08 7.52
N ASP A 90 -12.10 -7.78 7.63
CA ASP A 90 -12.83 -8.27 6.45
C ASP A 90 -13.37 -7.12 5.58
N GLN A 91 -13.80 -6.01 6.17
CA GLN A 91 -14.25 -4.84 5.41
C GLN A 91 -13.12 -4.16 4.62
N LEU A 92 -11.90 -4.18 5.16
CA LEU A 92 -10.71 -3.69 4.44
C LEU A 92 -10.29 -4.67 3.35
N LEU A 93 -10.42 -5.97 3.60
CA LEU A 93 -10.16 -7.00 2.61
C LEU A 93 -11.10 -6.89 1.41
N ASP A 94 -12.39 -6.67 1.67
CA ASP A 94 -13.41 -6.47 0.64
C ASP A 94 -13.16 -5.22 -0.20
N GLU A 95 -12.54 -4.19 0.38
CA GLU A 95 -12.12 -2.97 -0.34
C GLU A 95 -10.81 -3.16 -1.11
N LEU A 96 -9.80 -3.77 -0.49
CA LEU A 96 -8.48 -3.98 -1.09
C LEU A 96 -8.54 -4.89 -2.32
N THR A 97 -9.28 -5.98 -2.23
CA THR A 97 -9.27 -7.03 -3.26
C THR A 97 -9.65 -6.53 -4.65
N PRO A 98 -10.77 -5.83 -4.86
CA PRO A 98 -11.11 -5.32 -6.20
C PRO A 98 -10.15 -4.22 -6.66
N VAL A 99 -9.72 -3.32 -5.77
CA VAL A 99 -8.79 -2.23 -6.11
C VAL A 99 -7.46 -2.81 -6.60
N ARG A 100 -6.90 -3.77 -5.89
CA ARG A 100 -5.64 -4.43 -6.28
C ARG A 100 -5.77 -5.20 -7.60
N ARG A 101 -6.86 -5.92 -7.80
CA ARG A 101 -7.09 -6.62 -9.07
C ARG A 101 -7.10 -5.66 -10.26
N GLU A 102 -7.88 -4.56 -10.17
CA GLU A 102 -7.95 -3.55 -11.24
C GLU A 102 -6.59 -2.89 -11.49
N SER A 103 -5.80 -2.70 -10.47
CA SER A 103 -4.47 -2.11 -10.56
C SER A 103 -3.47 -3.04 -11.21
N VAL A 104 -3.48 -4.32 -10.87
CA VAL A 104 -2.66 -5.35 -11.51
C VAL A 104 -3.01 -5.46 -13.00
N GLU A 105 -4.30 -5.48 -13.34
CA GLU A 105 -4.79 -5.48 -14.72
C GLU A 105 -4.31 -4.24 -15.49
N LEU A 106 -4.39 -3.05 -14.87
CA LEU A 106 -3.87 -1.81 -15.46
C LEU A 106 -2.38 -1.94 -15.77
N VAL A 107 -1.57 -2.35 -14.80
CA VAL A 107 -0.11 -2.46 -14.97
C VAL A 107 0.23 -3.49 -16.06
N ARG A 108 -0.41 -4.66 -16.08
CA ARG A 108 -0.23 -5.67 -17.14
C ARG A 108 -0.59 -5.17 -18.53
N SER A 109 -1.54 -4.26 -18.64
CA SER A 109 -1.98 -3.69 -19.93
C SER A 109 -1.01 -2.66 -20.51
N LEU A 110 -0.02 -2.19 -19.74
CA LEU A 110 0.91 -1.14 -20.17
C LEU A 110 1.87 -1.64 -21.22
N LYS A 111 2.01 -0.86 -22.28
CA LYS A 111 2.98 -1.10 -23.35
C LYS A 111 4.31 -0.43 -23.04
N PRO A 112 5.45 -0.95 -23.55
CA PRO A 112 6.78 -0.37 -23.29
C PRO A 112 6.88 1.13 -23.58
N GLU A 113 6.27 1.61 -24.65
CA GLU A 113 6.27 3.02 -25.03
C GLU A 113 5.51 3.93 -24.07
N GLN A 114 4.55 3.37 -23.30
CA GLN A 114 3.77 4.12 -22.30
C GLN A 114 4.56 4.38 -21.01
N LEU A 115 5.62 3.60 -20.75
CA LEU A 115 6.43 3.74 -19.54
C LEU A 115 7.17 5.08 -19.48
N ALA A 116 7.48 5.66 -20.62
CA ALA A 116 8.14 6.96 -20.73
C ALA A 116 7.17 8.15 -20.70
N ARG A 117 5.86 7.93 -20.63
CA ARG A 117 4.89 9.05 -20.58
C ARG A 117 5.13 9.89 -19.32
N PRO A 118 5.27 11.21 -19.48
CA PRO A 118 5.60 12.10 -18.37
C PRO A 118 4.38 12.56 -17.59
N GLY A 119 4.64 13.04 -16.37
CA GLY A 119 3.75 13.86 -15.55
C GLY A 119 4.59 14.74 -14.63
N ASN A 120 4.06 15.84 -14.18
CA ASN A 120 4.77 16.77 -13.31
C ASN A 120 4.12 16.84 -11.93
N HIS A 121 4.84 16.35 -10.91
CA HIS A 121 4.37 16.38 -9.53
C HIS A 121 4.89 17.64 -8.82
N PRO A 122 4.06 18.40 -8.09
CA PRO A 122 4.46 19.70 -7.53
C PRO A 122 5.60 19.62 -6.51
N GLU A 123 5.77 18.51 -5.81
CA GLU A 123 6.78 18.36 -4.76
C GLU A 123 8.07 17.67 -5.26
N VAL A 124 7.95 16.68 -6.16
CA VAL A 124 9.11 15.87 -6.59
C VAL A 124 9.53 16.14 -8.03
N GLY A 125 8.78 16.98 -8.75
CA GLY A 125 9.11 17.35 -10.12
C GLY A 125 8.64 16.34 -11.17
N PRO A 126 9.35 16.25 -12.31
CA PRO A 126 8.98 15.36 -13.40
C PRO A 126 9.05 13.90 -13.00
N LEU A 127 8.06 13.13 -13.40
CA LEU A 127 7.95 11.69 -13.21
C LEU A 127 7.55 11.03 -14.53
N THR A 128 7.91 9.78 -14.70
CA THR A 128 7.39 8.91 -15.76
C THR A 128 6.42 7.87 -15.18
N VAL A 129 5.61 7.25 -16.01
CA VAL A 129 4.79 6.09 -15.62
C VAL A 129 5.66 5.00 -15.01
N GLY A 130 6.85 4.75 -15.60
CA GLY A 130 7.82 3.80 -15.05
C GLY A 130 8.29 4.15 -13.63
N ASP A 131 8.54 5.43 -13.34
CA ASP A 131 8.92 5.88 -11.98
C ASP A 131 7.81 5.60 -10.98
N VAL A 132 6.56 5.92 -11.34
CA VAL A 132 5.39 5.68 -10.50
C VAL A 132 5.21 4.18 -10.21
N MET A 133 5.45 3.31 -11.19
CA MET A 133 5.35 1.86 -11.02
C MET A 133 6.43 1.31 -10.06
N HIS A 134 7.68 1.78 -10.17
CA HIS A 134 8.76 1.35 -9.29
C HIS A 134 8.55 1.87 -7.85
N GLU A 135 8.11 3.11 -7.70
CA GLU A 135 7.73 3.67 -6.41
C GLU A 135 6.61 2.86 -5.74
N TRP A 136 5.64 2.41 -6.52
CA TRP A 136 4.54 1.59 -6.00
C TRP A 136 5.03 0.29 -5.35
N VAL A 137 5.92 -0.45 -6.03
CA VAL A 137 6.52 -1.67 -5.47
C VAL A 137 7.28 -1.37 -4.18
N HIS A 138 8.06 -0.26 -4.17
CA HIS A 138 8.80 0.16 -2.98
C HIS A 138 7.86 0.53 -1.83
N HIS A 139 6.81 1.29 -2.10
CA HIS A 139 5.78 1.72 -1.14
C HIS A 139 5.05 0.52 -0.50
N ASP A 140 4.59 -0.43 -1.32
CA ASP A 140 3.97 -1.65 -0.81
C ASP A 140 4.90 -2.42 0.12
N GLY A 141 6.18 -2.56 -0.26
CA GLY A 141 7.20 -3.20 0.56
C GLY A 141 7.41 -2.49 1.91
N ASN A 142 7.36 -1.16 1.94
CA ASN A 142 7.46 -0.38 3.18
C ASN A 142 6.28 -0.64 4.12
N HIS A 143 5.05 -0.57 3.60
CA HIS A 143 3.85 -0.76 4.41
C HIS A 143 3.63 -2.22 4.82
N LEU A 144 4.04 -3.18 4.00
CA LEU A 144 4.02 -4.59 4.40
C LEU A 144 4.98 -4.85 5.58
N ARG A 145 6.21 -4.29 5.54
CA ARG A 145 7.14 -4.36 6.68
C ARG A 145 6.56 -3.70 7.92
N GLN A 146 5.92 -2.54 7.78
CA GLN A 146 5.26 -1.83 8.88
C GLN A 146 4.14 -2.69 9.50
N ALA A 147 3.26 -3.26 8.69
CA ALA A 147 2.19 -4.13 9.17
C ALA A 147 2.74 -5.39 9.89
N LEU A 148 3.79 -6.01 9.35
CA LEU A 148 4.46 -7.16 9.99
C LEU A 148 5.16 -6.76 11.30
N ALA A 149 5.80 -5.59 11.37
CA ALA A 149 6.41 -5.06 12.59
C ALA A 149 5.35 -4.85 13.68
N ASN A 150 4.15 -4.38 13.34
CA ASN A 150 3.03 -4.25 14.28
C ASN A 150 2.63 -5.62 14.85
N VAL A 151 2.53 -6.64 13.99
CA VAL A 151 2.23 -8.01 14.46
C VAL A 151 3.33 -8.53 15.37
N GLN A 152 4.60 -8.30 15.04
CA GLN A 152 5.73 -8.66 15.89
C GLN A 152 5.66 -7.98 17.26
N ALA A 153 5.37 -6.68 17.29
CA ALA A 153 5.22 -5.93 18.54
C ALA A 153 4.02 -6.42 19.37
N TYR A 154 2.90 -6.74 18.73
CA TYR A 154 1.70 -7.28 19.39
C TYR A 154 1.94 -8.64 20.05
N VAL A 155 2.73 -9.52 19.44
CA VAL A 155 3.02 -10.85 19.99
C VAL A 155 4.17 -10.84 21.00
N TRP A 156 5.06 -9.86 20.95
CA TRP A 156 6.24 -9.77 21.78
C TRP A 156 6.00 -10.00 23.28
N PRO A 157 5.03 -9.31 23.95
CA PRO A 157 4.76 -9.53 25.37
C PRO A 157 4.25 -10.94 25.68
N LYS A 158 3.70 -11.65 24.69
CA LYS A 158 3.11 -13.00 24.82
C LYS A 158 4.13 -14.12 24.68
N MET A 159 5.39 -13.83 24.28
CA MET A 159 6.42 -14.83 24.00
C MET A 159 7.03 -15.47 25.25
N GLY A 160 6.81 -14.90 26.43
CA GLY A 160 7.39 -15.44 27.67
C GLY A 160 8.92 -15.60 27.58
N ASN A 161 9.45 -16.76 27.97
CA ASN A 161 10.89 -17.05 27.93
C ASN A 161 11.43 -17.19 26.49
N ALA A 162 10.57 -17.43 25.47
CA ALA A 162 11.00 -17.54 24.08
C ALA A 162 11.60 -16.22 23.53
N ARG A 163 11.35 -15.06 24.17
CA ARG A 163 12.01 -13.79 23.82
C ARG A 163 13.54 -13.90 23.78
N ARG A 164 14.12 -14.79 24.58
CA ARG A 164 15.58 -15.00 24.64
C ARG A 164 16.16 -15.47 23.30
N PHE A 165 15.38 -16.13 22.46
CA PHE A 165 15.81 -16.53 21.10
C PHE A 165 15.92 -15.32 20.14
N SER A 166 15.22 -14.23 20.42
CA SER A 166 15.16 -13.04 19.55
C SER A 166 15.92 -11.84 20.12
N SER A 167 16.61 -12.00 21.26
CA SER A 167 17.36 -10.94 21.95
C SER A 167 18.87 -10.97 21.64
N GLY A 168 19.28 -11.66 20.56
CA GLY A 168 20.67 -11.78 20.12
C GLY A 168 21.07 -10.75 19.07
#